data_929b2efdd4ecdecc4e9c1b3aa420cbc3
#
_entry.id   929b2efdd4ecdecc4e9c1b3aa420cbc3
#
_cell.length_a   1.000
_cell.length_b   1.000
_cell.length_c   1.000
_cell.angle_alpha   90.00
_cell.angle_beta   90.00
_cell.angle_gamma   90.00
#
_symmetry.space_group_name_H-M   'P 1'
#
loop_
_entity.id
_entity.type
_entity.pdbx_description
1 polymer ?
#
loop_
_entity_poly.entity_id
_entity_poly.type
_entity_poly.pdbx_seq_one_letter_code
_entity_poly.pdbx_strand_id
1 'polypeptide(L)'
;MRQWLAALWMALALSPAPSLVAGTVESVSSDTTWMTVQLAGRRIGHLRIDRVNDGKQVTTTQDLRIEINRNGKTIPMSVLTRSVETLDSQPLGFYSRSMLSTSDSIVDGRRQADGRYAVTTTVAGRASESTLAWPVGALLSDGQRQAMAGAASRSGHYTLSLFDPASQDVATVDIEVLGNERVSLPDGSEVLNHQREVLQTPRGVQRMDLWVNQRGETRKSSLDMLGHPLDLLACSEACALAPVEDIDMLRASMVDSPQGLSVSMRQGGLRYVIHVADGDSQPVISTDEQRVSRLGNGDWLVDVGNAVPGGQAPPTPADTQANAWVQSDAPPIRALAAEASIGAEDDQQKMLQLRDFVSGYIQPHGRDIGYASALEVVRLRAGDCKAHAVLLAALARAQHIPARVVTGMVYADRYGGSRQVFVPHAWVQAWVHGRWQSFDAALGHFDSAHLALDSGDGDPWHFVNLANLFGQMRIAHVGAAPEQAATTMGGAVATRD
;
A
#
# COMPACT_ATOMS: atom_id res chain seq x y z
N MET A 1 -1.90 2.54 2.16
CA MET A 1 -0.80 2.82 3.11
C MET A 1 0.32 3.64 2.52
N ARG A 2 0.65 3.60 1.20
CA ARG A 2 1.52 4.62 0.60
C ARG A 2 0.90 6.01 0.82
N GLN A 3 -0.38 6.17 0.56
CA GLN A 3 -1.16 7.37 0.94
C GLN A 3 -1.35 7.51 2.46
N TRP A 4 -1.33 6.42 3.23
CA TRP A 4 -1.45 6.44 4.69
C TRP A 4 -0.14 6.72 5.41
N LEU A 5 0.96 6.19 4.97
CA LEU A 5 2.25 6.65 5.45
C LEU A 5 2.47 8.10 4.99
N ALA A 6 1.97 8.51 3.81
CA ALA A 6 1.90 9.90 3.44
C ALA A 6 1.00 10.71 4.41
N ALA A 7 -0.20 10.23 4.73
CA ALA A 7 -1.06 10.87 5.73
C ALA A 7 -0.45 10.81 7.14
N LEU A 8 0.16 9.68 7.53
CA LEU A 8 0.91 9.56 8.79
C LEU A 8 2.15 10.46 8.81
N TRP A 9 2.81 10.65 7.65
CA TRP A 9 3.93 11.54 7.45
C TRP A 9 3.49 13.00 7.42
N MET A 10 2.26 13.25 7.03
CA MET A 10 1.69 14.56 6.85
C MET A 10 1.36 15.30 8.14
N ALA A 11 1.16 14.60 9.24
CA ALA A 11 0.68 15.18 10.51
C ALA A 11 1.75 15.80 11.40
N LEU A 12 3.02 15.87 10.99
CA LEU A 12 4.13 16.05 11.92
C LEU A 12 5.04 17.23 11.56
N ALA A 13 4.68 18.43 11.97
CA ALA A 13 5.48 19.64 11.78
C ALA A 13 5.61 20.56 13.02
N LEU A 14 6.76 21.13 13.27
CA LEU A 14 7.23 21.81 14.50
C LEU A 14 7.62 23.29 14.36
N SER A 15 7.26 24.18 15.28
CA SER A 15 7.56 25.63 15.25
C SER A 15 8.19 26.27 16.48
N PRO A 16 8.79 27.44 16.34
CA PRO A 16 8.98 28.39 17.45
C PRO A 16 8.09 29.65 17.37
N ALA A 17 7.93 30.31 18.51
CA ALA A 17 7.11 31.48 18.76
C ALA A 17 7.64 32.80 18.15
N PRO A 18 6.79 33.82 17.92
CA PRO A 18 7.22 35.11 17.40
C PRO A 18 7.91 35.93 18.47
N SER A 19 9.12 36.45 18.18
CA SER A 19 9.78 37.50 19.00
C SER A 19 9.83 38.80 18.24
N LEU A 20 9.64 39.87 18.99
CA LEU A 20 9.67 41.27 18.62
C LEU A 20 11.01 41.65 17.93
N VAL A 21 10.89 42.56 16.99
CA VAL A 21 11.93 43.12 16.14
C VAL A 21 13.07 43.75 16.96
N ALA A 22 14.22 43.11 16.91
CA ALA A 22 15.53 43.75 17.14
C ALA A 22 16.56 42.98 16.29
N GLY A 23 17.40 43.68 15.57
CA GLY A 23 18.42 43.29 14.59
C GLY A 23 18.72 41.79 14.42
N THR A 24 18.60 41.33 13.19
CA THR A 24 18.70 39.96 12.73
C THR A 24 20.06 39.29 13.10
N VAL A 25 20.04 38.52 14.18
CA VAL A 25 20.88 37.32 14.27
C VAL A 25 20.00 36.18 13.74
N GLU A 26 20.37 35.60 12.59
CA GLU A 26 19.71 34.40 12.04
C GLU A 26 19.74 33.32 13.15
N SER A 27 18.60 33.06 13.79
CA SER A 27 18.53 32.11 14.90
C SER A 27 18.43 30.68 14.36
N VAL A 28 19.53 29.95 14.41
CA VAL A 28 19.53 28.51 14.23
C VAL A 28 18.72 27.86 15.36
N SER A 29 17.67 27.13 15.04
CA SER A 29 16.92 26.36 16.01
C SER A 29 16.85 24.89 15.58
N SER A 30 17.00 23.98 16.53
CA SER A 30 16.84 22.55 16.33
C SER A 30 15.84 22.02 17.35
N ASP A 31 14.89 21.24 16.90
CA ASP A 31 13.84 20.66 17.71
C ASP A 31 13.66 19.18 17.34
N THR A 32 13.50 18.31 18.34
CA THR A 32 13.32 16.88 18.17
C THR A 32 12.04 16.43 18.91
N THR A 33 11.17 15.74 18.20
CA THR A 33 9.98 15.09 18.78
C THR A 33 10.12 13.57 18.64
N TRP A 34 9.87 12.88 19.74
CA TRP A 34 9.75 11.44 19.77
C TRP A 34 8.29 11.02 19.95
N MET A 35 7.89 9.94 19.26
CA MET A 35 6.58 9.35 19.41
C MET A 35 6.69 7.83 19.48
N THR A 36 5.92 7.21 20.37
CA THR A 36 5.72 5.75 20.34
C THR A 36 4.66 5.41 19.31
N VAL A 37 4.85 4.31 18.59
CA VAL A 37 3.88 3.76 17.61
C VAL A 37 3.23 2.53 18.23
N GLN A 38 1.90 2.53 18.31
CA GLN A 38 1.12 1.47 18.95
C GLN A 38 0.04 0.97 18.00
N LEU A 39 -0.13 -0.35 17.89
CA LEU A 39 -1.25 -1.00 17.22
C LEU A 39 -2.07 -1.76 18.25
N ALA A 40 -3.36 -1.50 18.32
CA ALA A 40 -4.23 -2.08 19.36
C ALA A 40 -3.68 -1.86 20.79
N GLY A 41 -3.07 -0.71 21.05
CA GLY A 41 -2.45 -0.37 22.33
C GLY A 41 -1.11 -1.02 22.63
N ARG A 42 -0.58 -1.88 21.74
CA ARG A 42 0.73 -2.53 21.87
C ARG A 42 1.79 -1.78 21.09
N ARG A 43 2.93 -1.55 21.69
CA ARG A 43 4.05 -0.87 21.03
C ARG A 43 4.63 -1.74 19.94
N ILE A 44 4.71 -1.17 18.71
CA ILE A 44 5.30 -1.82 17.54
C ILE A 44 6.49 -1.03 16.97
N GLY A 45 6.79 0.14 17.53
CA GLY A 45 7.88 0.97 17.02
C GLY A 45 7.88 2.38 17.56
N HIS A 46 8.60 3.25 16.85
CA HIS A 46 8.71 4.68 17.18
C HIS A 46 8.84 5.53 15.93
N LEU A 47 8.57 6.82 16.11
CA LEU A 47 8.83 7.88 15.13
C LEU A 47 9.67 8.94 15.80
N ARG A 48 10.75 9.36 15.12
CA ARG A 48 11.57 10.53 15.46
C ARG A 48 11.41 11.60 14.41
N ILE A 49 11.22 12.83 14.84
CA ILE A 49 11.12 14.00 13.97
C ILE A 49 12.16 15.01 14.41
N ASP A 50 13.07 15.34 13.51
CA ASP A 50 14.04 16.40 13.69
C ASP A 50 13.69 17.56 12.76
N ARG A 51 13.56 18.76 13.31
CA ARG A 51 13.37 19.99 12.57
C ARG A 51 14.50 20.96 12.85
N VAL A 52 15.20 21.35 11.80
CA VAL A 52 16.30 22.30 11.87
C VAL A 52 15.97 23.52 11.01
N ASN A 53 15.97 24.70 11.63
CA ASN A 53 15.88 25.98 10.95
C ASN A 53 17.27 26.66 11.05
N ASP A 54 17.93 26.87 9.91
CA ASP A 54 19.26 27.50 9.85
C ASP A 54 19.20 29.00 9.54
N GLY A 55 18.00 29.60 9.57
CA GLY A 55 17.76 31.00 9.25
C GLY A 55 17.50 31.29 7.77
N LYS A 56 17.76 30.32 6.87
CA LYS A 56 17.53 30.42 5.41
C LYS A 56 16.54 29.37 4.92
N GLN A 57 16.59 28.21 5.50
CA GLN A 57 15.76 27.06 5.16
C GLN A 57 15.37 26.27 6.41
N VAL A 58 14.34 25.48 6.25
CA VAL A 58 13.88 24.50 7.24
C VAL A 58 14.09 23.10 6.66
N THR A 59 14.79 22.27 7.40
CA THR A 59 14.92 20.84 7.10
C THR A 59 14.14 20.06 8.13
N THR A 60 13.15 19.27 7.68
CA THR A 60 12.42 18.34 8.53
C THR A 60 12.78 16.92 8.13
N THR A 61 13.29 16.14 9.09
CA THR A 61 13.59 14.71 8.92
C THR A 61 12.68 13.90 9.81
N GLN A 62 12.03 12.88 9.26
CA GLN A 62 11.15 11.96 9.99
C GLN A 62 11.69 10.55 9.78
N ASP A 63 11.94 9.82 10.87
CA ASP A 63 12.46 8.44 10.89
C ASP A 63 11.45 7.56 11.64
N LEU A 64 10.62 6.84 10.87
CA LEU A 64 9.67 5.86 11.38
C LEU A 64 10.32 4.47 11.37
N ARG A 65 10.28 3.78 12.49
CA ARG A 65 10.74 2.40 12.62
C ARG A 65 9.67 1.57 13.28
N ILE A 66 9.30 0.48 12.61
CA ILE A 66 8.25 -0.46 13.06
C ILE A 66 8.83 -1.88 12.97
N GLU A 67 8.53 -2.68 13.97
CA GLU A 67 8.80 -4.12 13.96
C GLU A 67 7.47 -4.87 13.99
N ILE A 68 7.29 -5.78 13.03
CA ILE A 68 6.08 -6.58 12.89
C ILE A 68 6.45 -8.03 13.09
N ASN A 69 5.69 -8.74 13.94
CA ASN A 69 5.83 -10.18 14.03
C ASN A 69 4.92 -10.87 12.99
N ARG A 70 5.49 -11.84 12.28
CA ARG A 70 4.78 -12.72 11.37
C ARG A 70 5.28 -14.15 11.57
N ASN A 71 4.43 -15.04 12.04
CA ASN A 71 4.79 -16.43 12.34
C ASN A 71 6.02 -16.57 13.25
N GLY A 72 6.11 -15.75 14.30
CA GLY A 72 7.24 -15.77 15.25
C GLY A 72 8.55 -15.19 14.71
N LYS A 73 8.52 -14.49 13.59
CA LYS A 73 9.67 -13.77 13.03
C LYS A 73 9.41 -12.27 13.02
N THR A 74 10.36 -11.52 13.54
CA THR A 74 10.33 -10.07 13.49
C THR A 74 10.76 -9.57 12.11
N ILE A 75 9.91 -8.76 11.47
CA ILE A 75 10.16 -8.11 10.19
C ILE A 75 10.33 -6.61 10.47
N PRO A 76 11.55 -6.07 10.37
CA PRO A 76 11.78 -4.64 10.52
C PRO A 76 11.28 -3.90 9.28
N MET A 77 10.63 -2.76 9.51
CA MET A 77 10.22 -1.81 8.49
C MET A 77 10.67 -0.42 8.93
N SER A 78 11.24 0.34 8.01
CA SER A 78 11.57 1.74 8.29
C SER A 78 11.27 2.62 7.10
N VAL A 79 10.87 3.85 7.40
CA VAL A 79 10.71 4.90 6.41
C VAL A 79 11.35 6.16 6.95
N LEU A 80 12.32 6.68 6.22
CA LEU A 80 12.95 7.96 6.50
C LEU A 80 12.57 8.94 5.40
N THR A 81 11.97 10.06 5.77
CA THR A 81 11.73 11.18 4.84
C THR A 81 12.49 12.40 5.29
N ARG A 82 12.85 13.24 4.32
CA ARG A 82 13.43 14.56 4.57
C ARG A 82 12.85 15.55 3.59
N SER A 83 12.34 16.66 4.09
CA SER A 83 11.99 17.84 3.30
C SER A 83 12.97 18.97 3.57
N VAL A 84 13.25 19.74 2.53
CA VAL A 84 14.01 21.00 2.62
C VAL A 84 13.15 22.09 2.00
N GLU A 85 12.83 23.11 2.77
CA GLU A 85 11.90 24.17 2.41
C GLU A 85 12.49 25.53 2.79
N THR A 86 12.10 26.58 2.07
CA THR A 86 12.41 27.96 2.51
C THR A 86 11.61 28.31 3.77
N LEU A 87 11.89 29.45 4.41
CA LEU A 87 11.16 29.88 5.60
C LEU A 87 9.67 30.16 5.33
N ASP A 88 9.32 30.45 4.09
CA ASP A 88 7.95 30.60 3.58
C ASP A 88 7.40 29.31 2.93
N SER A 89 7.97 28.18 3.32
CA SER A 89 7.53 26.83 2.92
C SER A 89 7.56 26.53 1.43
N GLN A 90 8.46 27.18 0.65
CA GLN A 90 8.66 26.79 -0.73
C GLN A 90 9.58 25.56 -0.79
N PRO A 91 9.19 24.48 -1.47
CA PRO A 91 10.00 23.27 -1.58
C PRO A 91 11.34 23.53 -2.28
N LEU A 92 12.43 23.06 -1.69
CA LEU A 92 13.80 23.09 -2.25
C LEU A 92 14.30 21.69 -2.61
N GLY A 93 13.84 20.68 -1.87
CA GLY A 93 14.21 19.30 -2.10
C GLY A 93 13.47 18.35 -1.19
N PHE A 94 13.47 17.08 -1.58
CA PHE A 94 12.87 16.00 -0.80
C PHE A 94 13.69 14.73 -0.94
N TYR A 95 13.60 13.90 0.08
CA TYR A 95 14.23 12.59 0.12
C TYR A 95 13.31 11.61 0.83
N SER A 96 13.24 10.38 0.33
CA SER A 96 12.58 9.26 1.01
C SER A 96 13.43 8.00 0.89
N ARG A 97 13.55 7.25 1.98
CA ARG A 97 14.08 5.89 1.97
C ARG A 97 13.12 4.98 2.69
N SER A 98 12.59 4.00 1.99
CA SER A 98 11.69 2.99 2.53
C SER A 98 12.39 1.64 2.54
N MET A 99 12.54 1.05 3.72
CA MET A 99 13.05 -0.31 3.88
C MET A 99 11.90 -1.21 4.35
N LEU A 100 11.45 -2.11 3.48
CA LEU A 100 10.41 -3.08 3.76
C LEU A 100 11.05 -4.47 3.84
N SER A 101 11.52 -4.85 5.03
CA SER A 101 12.34 -6.04 5.26
C SER A 101 13.69 -5.94 4.52
N THR A 102 13.86 -6.65 3.40
CA THR A 102 15.11 -6.64 2.63
C THR A 102 15.11 -5.68 1.45
N SER A 103 13.96 -5.16 1.06
CA SER A 103 13.84 -4.25 -0.07
C SER A 103 14.10 -2.81 0.35
N ASP A 104 15.01 -2.14 -0.35
CA ASP A 104 15.42 -0.76 -0.14
C ASP A 104 15.00 0.09 -1.36
N SER A 105 14.18 1.09 -1.12
CA SER A 105 13.73 2.06 -2.12
C SER A 105 14.11 3.47 -1.67
N ILE A 106 14.80 4.19 -2.54
CA ILE A 106 15.27 5.56 -2.28
C ILE A 106 14.73 6.48 -3.37
N VAL A 107 14.22 7.63 -2.97
CA VAL A 107 13.84 8.74 -3.86
C VAL A 107 14.56 10.00 -3.38
N ASP A 108 15.32 10.67 -4.26
CA ASP A 108 16.01 11.94 -3.98
C ASP A 108 15.58 12.96 -5.06
N GLY A 109 14.90 14.01 -4.65
CA GLY A 109 14.41 15.08 -5.52
C GLY A 109 15.03 16.43 -5.16
N ARG A 110 15.64 17.12 -6.14
CA ARG A 110 16.32 18.41 -5.95
C ARG A 110 15.86 19.45 -6.96
N ARG A 111 15.48 20.62 -6.46
CA ARG A 111 15.08 21.74 -7.30
C ARG A 111 16.24 22.20 -8.17
N GLN A 112 15.97 22.38 -9.46
CA GLN A 112 16.91 22.90 -10.46
C GLN A 112 16.70 24.41 -10.67
N ALA A 113 17.64 25.05 -11.39
CA ALA A 113 17.58 26.47 -11.68
C ALA A 113 16.36 26.88 -12.49
N ASP A 114 15.80 25.97 -13.30
CA ASP A 114 14.57 26.17 -14.10
C ASP A 114 13.27 25.98 -13.28
N GLY A 115 13.39 25.67 -11.98
CA GLY A 115 12.27 25.45 -11.06
C GLY A 115 11.69 24.04 -11.10
N ARG A 116 12.14 23.14 -11.98
CA ARG A 116 11.79 21.71 -11.98
C ARG A 116 12.65 20.97 -10.97
N TYR A 117 12.31 19.70 -10.72
CA TYR A 117 13.06 18.83 -9.79
C TYR A 117 13.68 17.69 -10.60
N ALA A 118 15.01 17.55 -10.48
CA ALA A 118 15.67 16.31 -10.87
C ALA A 118 15.40 15.26 -9.78
N VAL A 119 14.88 14.12 -10.17
CA VAL A 119 14.50 13.04 -9.26
C VAL A 119 15.25 11.78 -9.64
N THR A 120 15.96 11.21 -8.67
CA THR A 120 16.59 9.90 -8.78
C THR A 120 15.81 8.91 -7.91
N THR A 121 15.29 7.86 -8.51
CA THR A 121 14.63 6.74 -7.81
C THR A 121 15.53 5.51 -7.89
N THR A 122 15.88 4.92 -6.75
CA THR A 122 16.69 3.70 -6.67
C THR A 122 15.90 2.60 -5.98
N VAL A 123 15.72 1.47 -6.63
CA VAL A 123 15.11 0.27 -6.06
C VAL A 123 16.02 -0.92 -6.32
N ALA A 124 16.30 -1.70 -5.27
CA ALA A 124 17.18 -2.87 -5.36
C ALA A 124 18.56 -2.55 -5.97
N GLY A 125 19.07 -1.34 -5.74
CA GLY A 125 20.36 -0.86 -6.27
C GLY A 125 20.33 -0.40 -7.73
N ARG A 126 19.17 -0.42 -8.41
CA ARG A 126 19.00 0.11 -9.76
C ARG A 126 18.45 1.52 -9.69
N ALA A 127 19.19 2.48 -10.18
CA ALA A 127 18.77 3.87 -10.27
C ALA A 127 18.05 4.18 -11.58
N SER A 128 17.04 5.04 -11.52
CA SER A 128 16.36 5.68 -12.64
C SER A 128 16.26 7.18 -12.39
N GLU A 129 16.38 7.96 -13.45
CA GLU A 129 16.28 9.42 -13.38
C GLU A 129 15.01 9.91 -14.06
N SER A 130 14.40 10.93 -13.47
CA SER A 130 13.20 11.59 -14.01
C SER A 130 13.23 13.07 -13.68
N THR A 131 12.30 13.83 -14.28
CA THR A 131 12.13 15.25 -13.97
C THR A 131 10.68 15.48 -13.56
N LEU A 132 10.49 16.12 -12.41
CA LEU A 132 9.18 16.45 -11.86
C LEU A 132 8.94 17.98 -11.94
N ALA A 133 7.80 18.39 -12.47
CA ALA A 133 7.27 19.74 -12.27
C ALA A 133 6.55 19.74 -10.91
N TRP A 134 6.85 20.72 -10.03
CA TRP A 134 6.21 20.77 -8.73
C TRP A 134 4.70 20.95 -8.88
N PRO A 135 3.88 20.09 -8.26
CA PRO A 135 2.43 20.23 -8.33
C PRO A 135 1.97 21.51 -7.63
N VAL A 136 1.05 22.22 -8.27
CA VAL A 136 0.58 23.52 -7.77
C VAL A 136 -0.06 23.37 -6.39
N GLY A 137 0.41 24.16 -5.42
CA GLY A 137 -0.12 24.19 -4.06
C GLY A 137 0.26 22.97 -3.20
N ALA A 138 1.06 22.04 -3.72
CA ALA A 138 1.51 20.88 -2.93
C ALA A 138 2.51 21.29 -1.84
N LEU A 139 2.28 20.81 -0.63
CA LEU A 139 3.07 21.11 0.56
C LEU A 139 3.97 19.94 0.92
N LEU A 140 5.13 20.26 1.47
CA LEU A 140 5.99 19.36 2.23
C LEU A 140 5.75 19.56 3.74
N SER A 141 6.58 18.94 4.57
CA SER A 141 6.36 18.82 6.02
C SER A 141 6.23 20.16 6.76
N ASP A 142 7.07 21.16 6.46
CA ASP A 142 6.98 22.45 7.18
C ASP A 142 5.79 23.29 6.67
N GLY A 143 5.52 23.26 5.37
CA GLY A 143 4.35 23.92 4.79
C GLY A 143 3.03 23.38 5.36
N GLN A 144 2.91 22.08 5.50
CA GLN A 144 1.77 21.43 6.15
C GLN A 144 1.64 21.91 7.61
N ARG A 145 2.72 21.83 8.38
CA ARG A 145 2.74 22.29 9.77
C ARG A 145 2.27 23.72 9.91
N GLN A 146 2.77 24.65 9.07
CA GLN A 146 2.36 26.06 9.12
C GLN A 146 0.86 26.21 8.80
N ALA A 147 0.35 25.45 7.83
CA ALA A 147 -1.07 25.45 7.49
C ALA A 147 -1.93 24.96 8.67
N MET A 148 -1.53 23.87 9.34
CA MET A 148 -2.23 23.35 10.52
C MET A 148 -2.17 24.30 11.72
N ALA A 149 -1.05 24.96 11.96
CA ALA A 149 -0.92 25.99 12.99
C ALA A 149 -1.87 27.17 12.73
N GLY A 150 -1.97 27.61 11.49
CA GLY A 150 -2.90 28.67 11.08
C GLY A 150 -4.37 28.28 11.23
N ALA A 151 -4.69 27.00 11.11
CA ALA A 151 -6.04 26.46 11.24
C ALA A 151 -6.43 26.14 12.69
N ALA A 152 -5.48 25.83 13.58
CA ALA A 152 -5.75 25.40 14.95
C ALA A 152 -6.52 26.42 15.80
N SER A 153 -6.52 27.71 15.41
CA SER A 153 -7.31 28.78 16.05
C SER A 153 -8.66 29.03 15.40
N ARG A 154 -9.02 28.26 14.35
CA ARG A 154 -10.26 28.44 13.59
C ARG A 154 -11.14 27.19 13.77
N SER A 155 -12.43 27.34 13.57
CA SER A 155 -13.36 26.24 13.40
C SER A 155 -13.72 26.10 11.92
N GLY A 156 -14.06 24.89 11.46
CA GLY A 156 -14.53 24.63 10.11
C GLY A 156 -13.68 23.64 9.34
N HIS A 157 -13.72 23.75 8.03
CA HIS A 157 -13.03 22.85 7.12
C HIS A 157 -11.99 23.61 6.30
N TYR A 158 -10.92 22.95 5.95
CA TYR A 158 -9.93 23.41 4.97
C TYR A 158 -9.32 22.22 4.23
N THR A 159 -8.74 22.49 3.08
CA THR A 159 -8.15 21.45 2.22
C THR A 159 -6.67 21.71 2.06
N LEU A 160 -5.87 20.64 2.10
CA LEU A 160 -4.44 20.67 1.80
C LEU A 160 -4.13 19.74 0.62
N SER A 161 -3.16 20.15 -0.19
CA SER A 161 -2.51 19.29 -1.18
C SER A 161 -1.14 18.90 -0.65
N LEU A 162 -0.93 17.61 -0.41
CA LEU A 162 0.24 17.10 0.29
C LEU A 162 1.06 16.23 -0.64
N PHE A 163 2.33 16.55 -0.78
CA PHE A 163 3.25 15.79 -1.64
C PHE A 163 3.89 14.66 -0.85
N ASP A 164 3.76 13.43 -1.37
CA ASP A 164 4.45 12.27 -0.83
C ASP A 164 5.79 12.04 -1.55
N PRO A 165 6.95 12.24 -0.86
CA PRO A 165 8.25 12.01 -1.45
C PRO A 165 8.49 10.57 -1.95
N ALA A 166 7.88 9.57 -1.32
CA ALA A 166 8.11 8.18 -1.66
C ALA A 166 7.41 7.77 -2.96
N SER A 167 6.16 8.23 -3.16
CA SER A 167 5.38 7.94 -4.38
C SER A 167 5.52 9.00 -5.46
N GLN A 168 5.96 10.20 -5.09
CA GLN A 168 5.97 11.39 -5.96
C GLN A 168 4.57 11.83 -6.39
N ASP A 169 3.53 11.42 -5.64
CA ASP A 169 2.13 11.76 -5.87
C ASP A 169 1.68 12.89 -4.95
N VAL A 170 0.55 13.50 -5.29
CA VAL A 170 -0.13 14.48 -4.45
C VAL A 170 -1.42 13.88 -3.93
N ALA A 171 -1.62 13.97 -2.62
CA ALA A 171 -2.88 13.68 -1.98
C ALA A 171 -3.61 14.97 -1.64
N THR A 172 -4.87 15.08 -2.03
CA THR A 172 -5.75 16.14 -1.55
C THR A 172 -6.50 15.64 -0.31
N VAL A 173 -6.35 16.35 0.78
CA VAL A 173 -6.88 15.97 2.09
C VAL A 173 -7.83 17.06 2.58
N ASP A 174 -9.06 16.69 2.86
CA ASP A 174 -10.03 17.58 3.54
C ASP A 174 -9.83 17.44 5.05
N ILE A 175 -9.73 18.57 5.74
CA ILE A 175 -9.47 18.60 7.18
C ILE A 175 -10.63 19.31 7.86
N GLU A 176 -11.25 18.61 8.83
CA GLU A 176 -12.27 19.12 9.71
C GLU A 176 -11.65 19.46 11.08
N VAL A 177 -11.82 20.70 11.54
CA VAL A 177 -11.36 21.16 12.85
C VAL A 177 -12.48 20.91 13.87
N LEU A 178 -12.29 19.93 14.75
CA LEU A 178 -13.27 19.46 15.73
C LEU A 178 -13.21 20.25 17.06
N GLY A 179 -12.12 21.00 17.30
CA GLY A 179 -11.96 21.84 18.48
C GLY A 179 -10.86 21.36 19.43
N ASN A 180 -10.77 22.02 20.58
CA ASN A 180 -9.71 21.72 21.56
C ASN A 180 -10.22 20.74 22.61
N GLU A 181 -9.42 19.74 22.93
CA GLU A 181 -9.70 18.78 24.00
C GLU A 181 -8.45 18.39 24.77
N ARG A 182 -8.65 17.84 25.98
CA ARG A 182 -7.56 17.32 26.80
C ARG A 182 -7.24 15.89 26.37
N VAL A 183 -6.02 15.69 25.90
CA VAL A 183 -5.52 14.40 25.40
C VAL A 183 -4.51 13.82 26.38
N SER A 184 -4.69 12.58 26.75
CA SER A 184 -3.69 11.80 27.51
C SER A 184 -2.58 11.33 26.60
N LEU A 185 -1.34 11.58 26.98
CA LEU A 185 -0.12 11.12 26.35
C LEU A 185 0.68 10.28 27.36
N PRO A 186 1.63 9.47 26.96
CA PRO A 186 2.41 8.62 27.87
C PRO A 186 3.07 9.40 29.03
N ASP A 187 3.55 10.61 28.78
CA ASP A 187 4.26 11.43 29.79
C ASP A 187 3.37 12.53 30.41
N GLY A 188 2.06 12.46 30.25
CA GLY A 188 1.15 13.43 30.84
C GLY A 188 -0.10 13.71 30.02
N SER A 189 -0.64 14.93 30.10
CA SER A 189 -1.78 15.36 29.29
C SER A 189 -1.60 16.77 28.77
N GLU A 190 -2.05 16.99 27.55
CA GLU A 190 -2.00 18.30 26.86
C GLU A 190 -3.41 18.71 26.40
N VAL A 191 -3.65 20.03 26.26
CA VAL A 191 -4.84 20.53 25.54
C VAL A 191 -4.43 20.77 24.11
N LEU A 192 -5.04 19.99 23.20
CA LEU A 192 -4.68 19.92 21.79
C LEU A 192 -5.89 20.20 20.93
N ASN A 193 -5.66 20.73 19.72
CA ASN A 193 -6.69 20.91 18.72
C ASN A 193 -6.90 19.61 17.97
N HIS A 194 -8.10 19.05 18.04
CA HIS A 194 -8.49 17.85 17.33
C HIS A 194 -8.88 18.21 15.89
N GLN A 195 -8.23 17.60 14.94
CA GLN A 195 -8.49 17.74 13.51
C GLN A 195 -8.69 16.34 12.92
N ARG A 196 -9.62 16.22 11.98
CA ARG A 196 -9.87 14.98 11.25
C ARG A 196 -9.50 15.17 9.80
N GLU A 197 -8.53 14.41 9.35
CA GLU A 197 -8.18 14.30 7.94
C GLU A 197 -9.08 13.29 7.24
N VAL A 198 -9.61 13.68 6.08
CA VAL A 198 -10.44 12.85 5.22
C VAL A 198 -9.80 12.81 3.84
N LEU A 199 -9.27 11.66 3.49
CA LEU A 199 -8.65 11.40 2.18
C LEU A 199 -9.63 10.60 1.31
N GLN A 200 -10.02 11.17 0.18
CA GLN A 200 -10.79 10.46 -0.84
C GLN A 200 -9.83 9.58 -1.66
N THR A 201 -10.13 8.29 -1.75
CA THR A 201 -9.37 7.35 -2.57
C THR A 201 -10.31 6.64 -3.55
N PRO A 202 -9.82 6.06 -4.64
CA PRO A 202 -10.66 5.25 -5.52
C PRO A 202 -11.37 4.06 -4.85
N ARG A 203 -10.96 3.72 -3.62
CA ARG A 203 -11.47 2.57 -2.84
C ARG A 203 -12.28 2.95 -1.63
N GLY A 204 -12.58 4.23 -1.45
CA GLY A 204 -13.36 4.72 -0.33
C GLY A 204 -12.68 5.87 0.41
N VAL A 205 -13.29 6.24 1.52
CA VAL A 205 -12.86 7.36 2.35
C VAL A 205 -11.95 6.86 3.45
N GLN A 206 -10.79 7.47 3.57
CA GLN A 206 -9.86 7.21 4.66
C GLN A 206 -9.90 8.37 5.65
N ARG A 207 -9.93 8.04 6.95
CA ARG A 207 -9.98 9.03 8.02
C ARG A 207 -8.82 8.83 8.97
N MET A 208 -8.19 9.93 9.36
CA MET A 208 -7.17 9.97 10.40
C MET A 208 -7.45 11.11 11.34
N ASP A 209 -7.47 10.83 12.63
CA ASP A 209 -7.61 11.85 13.65
C ASP A 209 -6.23 12.34 14.11
N LEU A 210 -6.09 13.67 14.21
CA LEU A 210 -4.86 14.35 14.60
C LEU A 210 -5.14 15.26 15.77
N TRP A 211 -4.21 15.34 16.71
CA TRP A 211 -4.25 16.29 17.82
C TRP A 211 -2.99 17.13 17.77
N VAL A 212 -3.16 18.38 17.39
CA VAL A 212 -2.07 19.33 17.15
C VAL A 212 -2.03 20.40 18.23
N ASN A 213 -0.82 20.83 18.56
CA ASN A 213 -0.64 21.97 19.46
C ASN A 213 -0.76 23.31 18.69
N GLN A 214 -0.63 24.44 19.41
CA GLN A 214 -0.74 25.78 18.82
C GLN A 214 0.35 26.08 17.77
N ARG A 215 1.45 25.32 17.76
CA ARG A 215 2.53 25.46 16.80
C ARG A 215 2.34 24.60 15.52
N GLY A 216 1.21 23.87 15.43
CA GLY A 216 0.92 22.94 14.34
C GLY A 216 1.64 21.59 14.47
N GLU A 217 2.22 21.31 15.64
CA GLU A 217 2.90 20.04 15.90
C GLU A 217 1.86 18.99 16.27
N THR A 218 1.86 17.87 15.57
CA THR A 218 1.04 16.72 15.94
C THR A 218 1.64 16.04 17.17
N ARG A 219 0.82 15.95 18.22
CA ARG A 219 1.16 15.30 19.49
C ARG A 219 0.55 13.90 19.59
N LYS A 220 -0.53 13.67 18.85
CA LYS A 220 -1.16 12.37 18.71
C LYS A 220 -1.74 12.26 17.30
N SER A 221 -1.64 11.08 16.69
CA SER A 221 -2.44 10.70 15.53
C SER A 221 -3.02 9.32 15.74
N SER A 222 -4.21 9.07 15.16
CA SER A 222 -4.92 7.81 15.25
C SER A 222 -5.60 7.49 13.94
N LEU A 223 -5.41 6.26 13.47
CA LEU A 223 -6.09 5.74 12.28
C LEU A 223 -6.38 4.25 12.47
N ASP A 224 -7.37 3.72 11.78
CA ASP A 224 -7.64 2.29 11.79
C ASP A 224 -6.68 1.52 10.88
N MET A 225 -6.08 0.47 11.41
CA MET A 225 -5.26 -0.49 10.68
C MET A 225 -5.63 -1.91 11.09
N LEU A 226 -6.00 -2.76 10.14
CA LEU A 226 -6.44 -4.14 10.40
C LEU A 226 -7.61 -4.23 11.40
N GLY A 227 -8.51 -3.24 11.41
CA GLY A 227 -9.61 -3.15 12.38
C GLY A 227 -9.21 -2.76 13.79
N HIS A 228 -7.98 -2.27 13.98
CA HIS A 228 -7.45 -1.81 15.25
C HIS A 228 -6.90 -0.39 15.14
N PRO A 229 -6.96 0.42 16.21
CA PRO A 229 -6.32 1.73 16.19
C PRO A 229 -4.80 1.59 16.10
N LEU A 230 -4.22 2.29 15.12
CA LEU A 230 -2.80 2.60 15.03
C LEU A 230 -2.60 4.01 15.55
N ASP A 231 -2.00 4.12 16.73
CA ASP A 231 -1.78 5.37 17.44
C ASP A 231 -0.29 5.76 17.40
N LEU A 232 -0.02 7.02 17.10
CA LEU A 232 1.27 7.64 17.35
C LEU A 232 1.10 8.64 18.48
N LEU A 233 1.86 8.50 19.55
CA LEU A 233 1.72 9.29 20.75
C LEU A 233 3.06 9.95 21.10
N ALA A 234 3.08 11.28 21.17
CA ALA A 234 4.28 12.02 21.57
C ALA A 234 4.67 11.67 23.01
N CYS A 235 5.95 11.40 23.21
CA CYS A 235 6.50 11.06 24.50
C CYS A 235 8.02 11.33 24.56
N SER A 236 8.65 11.03 25.68
CA SER A 236 10.11 11.11 25.83
C SER A 236 10.84 10.10 24.94
N GLU A 237 12.10 10.35 24.65
CA GLU A 237 12.96 9.43 23.93
C GLU A 237 12.97 8.04 24.57
N ALA A 238 13.10 7.97 25.90
CA ALA A 238 13.09 6.72 26.64
C ALA A 238 11.74 5.95 26.47
N CYS A 239 10.62 6.65 26.42
CA CYS A 239 9.32 6.07 26.13
C CYS A 239 9.25 5.55 24.69
N ALA A 240 9.67 6.33 23.73
CA ALA A 240 9.61 5.96 22.32
C ALA A 240 10.49 4.76 21.98
N LEU A 241 11.68 4.69 22.58
CA LEU A 241 12.68 3.61 22.38
C LEU A 241 12.49 2.40 23.30
N ALA A 242 11.44 2.37 24.12
CA ALA A 242 11.17 1.20 24.93
C ALA A 242 10.88 -0.04 24.05
N PRO A 243 11.11 -1.28 24.55
CA PRO A 243 10.98 -2.50 23.75
C PRO A 243 9.63 -2.64 23.08
N VAL A 244 9.63 -3.13 21.84
CA VAL A 244 8.41 -3.48 21.09
C VAL A 244 7.73 -4.69 21.69
N GLU A 245 6.42 -4.75 21.53
CA GLU A 245 5.58 -5.85 22.01
C GLU A 245 5.19 -6.73 20.83
N ASP A 246 5.04 -8.02 21.11
CA ASP A 246 4.67 -8.99 20.07
C ASP A 246 3.21 -8.82 19.65
N ILE A 247 3.00 -8.61 18.34
CA ILE A 247 1.69 -8.58 17.70
C ILE A 247 1.71 -9.45 16.46
N ASP A 248 0.82 -10.45 16.39
CA ASP A 248 0.69 -11.29 15.20
C ASP A 248 -0.17 -10.60 14.13
N MET A 249 0.50 -9.81 13.27
CA MET A 249 -0.14 -9.08 12.18
C MET A 249 -0.77 -10.00 11.14
N LEU A 250 -0.22 -11.20 10.97
CA LEU A 250 -0.77 -12.16 10.02
C LEU A 250 -2.16 -12.61 10.45
N ARG A 251 -2.33 -12.93 11.74
CA ARG A 251 -3.62 -13.33 12.29
C ARG A 251 -4.64 -12.19 12.23
N ALA A 252 -4.22 -10.96 12.49
CA ALA A 252 -5.06 -9.76 12.37
C ALA A 252 -5.52 -9.46 10.93
N SER A 253 -4.79 -9.95 9.92
CA SER A 253 -5.13 -9.78 8.50
C SER A 253 -5.95 -10.94 7.91
N MET A 254 -6.25 -11.99 8.67
CA MET A 254 -7.07 -13.10 8.21
C MET A 254 -8.57 -12.75 8.30
N VAL A 255 -9.34 -13.27 7.33
CA VAL A 255 -10.81 -13.17 7.33
C VAL A 255 -11.39 -14.57 7.44
N ASP A 256 -12.25 -14.79 8.43
CA ASP A 256 -12.87 -16.09 8.65
C ASP A 256 -13.79 -16.47 7.47
N SER A 257 -13.74 -17.73 7.07
CA SER A 257 -14.71 -18.30 6.14
C SER A 257 -15.92 -18.84 6.91
N PRO A 258 -17.15 -18.52 6.48
CA PRO A 258 -18.36 -19.02 7.17
C PRO A 258 -18.52 -20.56 7.07
N GLN A 259 -17.78 -21.21 6.15
CA GLN A 259 -17.76 -22.66 6.00
C GLN A 259 -16.46 -23.16 5.35
N GLY A 260 -16.19 -24.46 5.46
CA GLY A 260 -15.11 -25.13 4.74
C GLY A 260 -15.38 -25.21 3.25
N LEU A 261 -14.37 -24.95 2.43
CA LEU A 261 -14.46 -25.02 0.95
C LEU A 261 -13.70 -26.24 0.45
N SER A 262 -14.45 -27.27 0.03
CA SER A 262 -13.86 -28.47 -0.56
C SER A 262 -13.15 -28.17 -1.89
N VAL A 263 -12.22 -29.03 -2.30
CA VAL A 263 -11.51 -28.88 -3.58
C VAL A 263 -12.50 -28.82 -4.75
N SER A 264 -13.55 -29.65 -4.75
CA SER A 264 -14.57 -29.65 -5.80
C SER A 264 -15.36 -28.34 -5.87
N MET A 265 -15.66 -27.71 -4.72
CA MET A 265 -16.30 -26.39 -4.70
C MET A 265 -15.39 -25.31 -5.30
N ARG A 266 -14.11 -25.35 -4.97
CA ARG A 266 -13.13 -24.35 -5.43
C ARG A 266 -12.77 -24.48 -6.91
N GLN A 267 -12.90 -25.69 -7.48
CA GLN A 267 -12.73 -25.93 -8.92
C GLN A 267 -13.95 -25.47 -9.75
N GLY A 268 -15.11 -25.27 -9.12
CA GLY A 268 -16.29 -24.67 -9.71
C GLY A 268 -16.31 -23.15 -9.57
N GLY A 269 -17.45 -22.53 -9.87
CA GLY A 269 -17.67 -21.12 -9.55
C GLY A 269 -18.11 -20.96 -8.10
N LEU A 270 -17.60 -19.95 -7.41
CA LEU A 270 -18.03 -19.57 -6.05
C LEU A 270 -18.70 -18.19 -6.04
N ARG A 271 -19.71 -18.07 -5.21
CA ARG A 271 -20.41 -16.83 -4.91
C ARG A 271 -20.21 -16.45 -3.47
N TYR A 272 -19.79 -15.20 -3.25
CA TYR A 272 -19.57 -14.62 -1.94
C TYR A 272 -20.54 -13.48 -1.68
N VAL A 273 -20.91 -13.29 -0.41
CA VAL A 273 -21.50 -12.05 0.10
C VAL A 273 -20.49 -11.44 1.08
N ILE A 274 -20.03 -10.25 0.77
CA ILE A 274 -19.00 -9.55 1.54
C ILE A 274 -19.62 -8.31 2.16
N HIS A 275 -19.50 -8.20 3.48
CA HIS A 275 -19.87 -7.03 4.26
C HIS A 275 -18.61 -6.20 4.55
N VAL A 276 -18.69 -4.87 4.42
CA VAL A 276 -17.65 -3.92 4.80
C VAL A 276 -18.21 -2.96 5.82
N ALA A 277 -17.49 -2.75 6.92
CA ALA A 277 -17.96 -1.91 8.03
C ALA A 277 -18.18 -0.45 7.61
N ASP A 278 -17.33 0.09 6.73
CA ASP A 278 -17.56 1.35 6.02
C ASP A 278 -18.30 1.05 4.71
N GLY A 279 -19.64 1.08 4.75
CA GLY A 279 -20.53 0.58 3.71
C GLY A 279 -20.37 1.17 2.30
N ASP A 280 -19.57 2.23 2.12
CA ASP A 280 -19.36 2.87 0.82
C ASP A 280 -18.12 2.38 0.09
N SER A 281 -17.22 1.68 0.75
CA SER A 281 -15.98 1.17 0.16
C SER A 281 -16.23 -0.12 -0.63
N GLN A 282 -15.78 -0.17 -1.90
CA GLN A 282 -15.79 -1.40 -2.68
C GLN A 282 -14.55 -2.24 -2.32
N PRO A 283 -14.73 -3.40 -1.65
CA PRO A 283 -13.60 -4.15 -1.09
C PRO A 283 -12.84 -4.97 -2.14
N VAL A 284 -13.45 -5.25 -3.28
CA VAL A 284 -12.96 -6.16 -4.30
C VAL A 284 -13.08 -5.54 -5.68
N ILE A 285 -12.18 -5.90 -6.60
CA ILE A 285 -12.22 -5.45 -7.98
C ILE A 285 -12.97 -6.42 -8.89
N SER A 286 -13.57 -5.92 -9.98
CA SER A 286 -14.03 -6.77 -11.07
C SER A 286 -12.87 -7.13 -11.98
N THR A 287 -12.80 -8.42 -12.36
CA THR A 287 -11.80 -8.95 -13.29
C THR A 287 -12.49 -9.83 -14.33
N ASP A 288 -11.76 -10.39 -15.31
CA ASP A 288 -12.32 -11.36 -16.25
C ASP A 288 -12.65 -12.72 -15.60
N GLU A 289 -12.31 -12.90 -14.31
CA GLU A 289 -12.58 -14.09 -13.51
C GLU A 289 -13.37 -13.78 -12.23
N GLN A 290 -13.65 -12.49 -11.96
CA GLN A 290 -14.37 -12.04 -10.78
C GLN A 290 -15.35 -10.92 -11.13
N ARG A 291 -16.64 -11.12 -10.87
CA ARG A 291 -17.68 -10.12 -11.07
C ARG A 291 -18.18 -9.61 -9.72
N VAL A 292 -18.27 -8.30 -9.60
CA VAL A 292 -18.70 -7.62 -8.37
C VAL A 292 -19.97 -6.82 -8.64
N SER A 293 -20.94 -6.91 -7.73
CA SER A 293 -22.14 -6.10 -7.73
C SER A 293 -22.58 -5.75 -6.31
N ARG A 294 -23.25 -4.61 -6.14
CA ARG A 294 -23.74 -4.17 -4.83
C ARG A 294 -25.15 -4.69 -4.60
N LEU A 295 -25.43 -5.21 -3.40
CA LEU A 295 -26.76 -5.63 -2.97
C LEU A 295 -27.53 -4.44 -2.37
N GLY A 296 -28.86 -4.54 -2.36
CA GLY A 296 -29.74 -3.49 -1.83
C GLY A 296 -29.57 -3.21 -0.33
N ASN A 297 -28.96 -4.12 0.43
CA ASN A 297 -28.63 -3.95 1.86
C ASN A 297 -27.24 -3.32 2.09
N GLY A 298 -26.51 -2.96 1.02
CA GLY A 298 -25.19 -2.39 1.10
C GLY A 298 -24.03 -3.39 1.09
N ASP A 299 -24.29 -4.70 1.14
CA ASP A 299 -23.27 -5.74 0.98
C ASP A 299 -22.81 -5.87 -0.48
N TRP A 300 -21.72 -6.58 -0.70
CA TRP A 300 -21.18 -6.86 -2.02
C TRP A 300 -21.36 -8.32 -2.39
N LEU A 301 -21.92 -8.55 -3.58
CA LEU A 301 -22.04 -9.88 -4.20
C LEU A 301 -20.86 -10.06 -5.14
N VAL A 302 -20.10 -11.15 -4.95
CA VAL A 302 -18.90 -11.44 -5.73
C VAL A 302 -18.99 -12.85 -6.28
N ASP A 303 -19.00 -12.99 -7.60
CA ASP A 303 -18.92 -14.29 -8.30
C ASP A 303 -17.48 -14.47 -8.81
N VAL A 304 -16.85 -15.57 -8.49
CA VAL A 304 -15.49 -15.94 -8.94
C VAL A 304 -15.52 -17.24 -9.68
N GLY A 305 -14.86 -17.30 -10.86
CA GLY A 305 -14.75 -18.53 -11.66
C GLY A 305 -14.18 -18.25 -13.05
N ASN A 306 -13.72 -19.30 -13.72
CA ASN A 306 -13.01 -19.22 -15.02
C ASN A 306 -13.83 -18.65 -16.19
N ALA A 307 -15.13 -18.48 -16.04
CA ALA A 307 -16.04 -18.05 -17.10
C ALA A 307 -16.89 -16.83 -16.70
N VAL A 308 -16.46 -16.05 -15.72
CA VAL A 308 -17.21 -14.86 -15.29
C VAL A 308 -16.80 -13.68 -16.18
N PRO A 309 -17.69 -13.13 -17.02
CA PRO A 309 -17.35 -11.95 -17.81
C PRO A 309 -17.24 -10.74 -16.87
N GLY A 310 -16.01 -10.34 -16.54
CA GLY A 310 -15.73 -9.20 -15.66
C GLY A 310 -15.63 -7.87 -16.39
N GLY A 311 -15.34 -7.89 -17.68
CA GLY A 311 -15.20 -6.68 -18.50
C GLY A 311 -13.96 -5.85 -18.13
N GLN A 312 -12.89 -6.48 -17.76
CA GLN A 312 -11.63 -5.81 -17.45
C GLN A 312 -11.05 -5.14 -18.71
N ALA A 313 -10.52 -3.91 -18.57
CA ALA A 313 -9.94 -3.18 -19.68
C ALA A 313 -8.76 -3.95 -20.31
N PRO A 314 -8.57 -3.89 -21.64
CA PRO A 314 -7.40 -4.45 -22.31
C PRO A 314 -6.09 -3.92 -21.73
N PRO A 315 -4.96 -4.61 -22.00
CA PRO A 315 -3.65 -4.20 -21.53
C PRO A 315 -3.26 -2.80 -22.02
N THR A 316 -2.52 -2.10 -21.21
CA THR A 316 -1.83 -0.85 -21.52
C THR A 316 -0.33 -1.12 -21.73
N PRO A 317 0.44 -0.17 -22.29
CA PRO A 317 1.90 -0.33 -22.37
C PRO A 317 2.58 -0.59 -21.02
N ALA A 318 2.04 -0.07 -19.92
CA ALA A 318 2.57 -0.30 -18.57
C ALA A 318 2.52 -1.78 -18.14
N ASP A 319 1.63 -2.58 -18.73
CA ASP A 319 1.49 -4.00 -18.41
C ASP A 319 2.58 -4.88 -19.03
N THR A 320 3.36 -4.33 -19.99
CA THR A 320 4.51 -5.00 -20.64
C THR A 320 5.85 -4.36 -20.33
N GLN A 321 5.85 -3.10 -19.90
CA GLN A 321 7.09 -2.37 -19.60
C GLN A 321 7.69 -2.82 -18.28
N ALA A 322 9.04 -2.75 -18.21
CA ALA A 322 9.76 -2.89 -16.97
C ALA A 322 9.51 -1.68 -16.05
N ASN A 323 9.51 -1.95 -14.75
CA ASN A 323 9.50 -0.90 -13.74
C ASN A 323 10.51 -1.22 -12.62
N ALA A 324 10.50 -0.45 -11.55
CA ALA A 324 11.43 -0.61 -10.44
C ALA A 324 11.31 -1.97 -9.72
N TRP A 325 10.13 -2.59 -9.70
CA TRP A 325 9.86 -3.85 -9.01
C TRP A 325 9.84 -5.06 -9.95
N VAL A 326 9.30 -4.87 -11.15
CA VAL A 326 9.15 -5.90 -12.19
C VAL A 326 10.16 -5.60 -13.30
N GLN A 327 11.45 -5.91 -13.06
CA GLN A 327 12.57 -5.56 -13.94
C GLN A 327 12.67 -6.52 -15.13
N SER A 328 11.65 -6.58 -15.97
CA SER A 328 11.55 -7.51 -17.12
C SER A 328 12.62 -7.28 -18.20
N ASP A 329 13.22 -6.09 -18.24
CA ASP A 329 14.29 -5.72 -19.15
C ASP A 329 15.69 -6.16 -18.68
N ALA A 330 15.82 -6.62 -17.43
CA ALA A 330 17.10 -7.02 -16.87
C ALA A 330 17.64 -8.32 -17.52
N PRO A 331 18.94 -8.38 -17.88
CA PRO A 331 19.51 -9.55 -18.55
C PRO A 331 19.27 -10.88 -17.84
N PRO A 332 19.40 -11.00 -16.48
CA PRO A 332 19.10 -12.25 -15.79
C PRO A 332 17.63 -12.68 -15.91
N ILE A 333 16.68 -11.72 -15.86
CA ILE A 333 15.25 -12.00 -16.01
C ILE A 333 14.94 -12.49 -17.42
N ARG A 334 15.48 -11.83 -18.45
CA ARG A 334 15.30 -12.26 -19.85
C ARG A 334 15.87 -13.64 -20.12
N ALA A 335 17.04 -13.94 -19.57
CA ALA A 335 17.66 -15.25 -19.71
C ALA A 335 16.79 -16.36 -19.08
N LEU A 336 16.32 -16.16 -17.86
CA LEU A 336 15.44 -17.12 -17.17
C LEU A 336 14.09 -17.25 -17.89
N ALA A 337 13.51 -16.17 -18.39
CA ALA A 337 12.26 -16.21 -19.13
C ALA A 337 12.39 -17.02 -20.42
N ALA A 338 13.47 -16.82 -21.17
CA ALA A 338 13.75 -17.57 -22.38
C ALA A 338 13.97 -19.07 -22.10
N GLU A 339 14.73 -19.41 -21.04
CA GLU A 339 14.95 -20.78 -20.61
C GLU A 339 13.65 -21.48 -20.19
N ALA A 340 12.85 -20.81 -19.36
CA ALA A 340 11.63 -21.37 -18.78
C ALA A 340 10.47 -21.52 -19.77
N SER A 341 10.53 -20.88 -20.95
CA SER A 341 9.48 -20.93 -21.98
C SER A 341 9.88 -21.74 -23.24
N ILE A 342 10.97 -22.52 -23.16
CA ILE A 342 11.43 -23.35 -24.31
C ILE A 342 10.33 -24.32 -24.73
N GLY A 343 10.01 -24.33 -26.04
CA GLY A 343 9.03 -25.25 -26.62
C GLY A 343 7.57 -24.88 -26.42
N ALA A 344 7.27 -23.76 -25.81
CA ALA A 344 5.89 -23.26 -25.72
C ALA A 344 5.40 -22.77 -27.10
N GLU A 345 4.22 -23.22 -27.51
CA GLU A 345 3.63 -22.90 -28.80
C GLU A 345 2.81 -21.58 -28.77
N ASP A 346 2.26 -21.22 -27.61
CA ASP A 346 1.47 -20.02 -27.42
C ASP A 346 1.70 -19.37 -26.05
N ASP A 347 1.08 -18.21 -25.81
CA ASP A 347 1.27 -17.47 -24.56
C ASP A 347 0.64 -18.17 -23.35
N GLN A 348 -0.39 -18.99 -23.54
CA GLN A 348 -0.99 -19.82 -22.48
C GLN A 348 0.03 -20.86 -22.00
N GLN A 349 0.65 -21.58 -22.91
CA GLN A 349 1.68 -22.56 -22.58
C GLN A 349 2.90 -21.90 -21.94
N LYS A 350 3.34 -20.73 -22.47
CA LYS A 350 4.42 -19.97 -21.83
C LYS A 350 4.07 -19.64 -20.38
N MET A 351 2.88 -19.10 -20.13
CA MET A 351 2.47 -18.75 -18.77
C MET A 351 2.42 -19.96 -17.83
N LEU A 352 1.94 -21.10 -18.29
CA LEU A 352 1.95 -22.34 -17.49
C LEU A 352 3.37 -22.79 -17.18
N GLN A 353 4.27 -22.79 -18.16
CA GLN A 353 5.68 -23.15 -17.98
C GLN A 353 6.40 -22.17 -17.04
N LEU A 354 6.18 -20.85 -17.22
CA LEU A 354 6.75 -19.80 -16.35
C LEU A 354 6.25 -19.95 -14.91
N ARG A 355 4.95 -20.22 -14.71
CA ARG A 355 4.37 -20.49 -13.39
C ARG A 355 5.05 -21.67 -12.69
N ASP A 356 5.17 -22.79 -13.39
CA ASP A 356 5.77 -24.01 -12.86
C ASP A 356 7.27 -23.84 -12.60
N PHE A 357 7.96 -23.10 -13.48
CA PHE A 357 9.36 -22.72 -13.29
C PHE A 357 9.53 -21.88 -12.01
N VAL A 358 8.74 -20.81 -11.83
CA VAL A 358 8.83 -19.94 -10.65
C VAL A 358 8.51 -20.72 -9.38
N SER A 359 7.50 -21.58 -9.42
CA SER A 359 7.14 -22.46 -8.28
C SER A 359 8.30 -23.35 -7.84
N GLY A 360 9.08 -23.89 -8.78
CA GLY A 360 10.27 -24.70 -8.49
C GLY A 360 11.54 -23.87 -8.21
N TYR A 361 11.62 -22.66 -8.73
CA TYR A 361 12.79 -21.78 -8.61
C TYR A 361 12.95 -21.19 -7.21
N ILE A 362 11.84 -20.77 -6.61
CA ILE A 362 11.79 -20.18 -5.27
C ILE A 362 11.69 -21.31 -4.25
N GLN A 363 12.74 -21.46 -3.45
CA GLN A 363 12.80 -22.53 -2.46
C GLN A 363 11.93 -22.23 -1.24
N PRO A 364 11.19 -23.23 -0.71
CA PRO A 364 10.24 -23.02 0.40
C PRO A 364 10.91 -22.87 1.78
N HIS A 365 12.18 -22.52 1.84
CA HIS A 365 12.94 -22.48 3.08
C HIS A 365 12.61 -21.21 3.88
N GLY A 366 11.53 -21.23 4.65
CA GLY A 366 11.33 -20.60 5.96
C GLY A 366 11.72 -19.13 6.13
N ARG A 367 11.90 -18.38 5.07
CA ARG A 367 12.22 -16.96 5.10
C ARG A 367 11.04 -16.20 4.56
N ASP A 368 10.22 -15.74 5.49
CA ASP A 368 9.31 -14.64 5.21
C ASP A 368 10.18 -13.42 4.88
N ILE A 369 10.74 -13.43 3.66
CA ILE A 369 11.36 -12.27 3.07
C ILE A 369 10.19 -11.33 2.82
N GLY A 370 10.24 -10.13 3.33
CA GLY A 370 9.22 -9.14 3.10
C GLY A 370 9.01 -8.90 1.60
N TYR A 371 8.99 -7.68 1.17
CA TYR A 371 8.96 -7.40 -0.26
C TYR A 371 10.34 -7.52 -0.89
N ALA A 372 10.38 -8.06 -2.11
CA ALA A 372 11.58 -8.16 -2.94
C ALA A 372 11.21 -7.83 -4.40
N SER A 373 12.07 -7.12 -5.10
CA SER A 373 11.98 -6.93 -6.54
C SER A 373 12.31 -8.23 -7.30
N ALA A 374 11.94 -8.34 -8.57
CA ALA A 374 12.21 -9.53 -9.36
C ALA A 374 13.71 -9.92 -9.39
N LEU A 375 14.61 -8.94 -9.49
CA LEU A 375 16.07 -9.17 -9.43
C LEU A 375 16.54 -9.67 -8.07
N GLU A 376 15.98 -9.15 -6.98
CA GLU A 376 16.28 -9.63 -5.63
C GLU A 376 15.80 -11.07 -5.45
N VAL A 377 14.62 -11.42 -5.95
CA VAL A 377 14.10 -12.80 -5.94
C VAL A 377 15.02 -13.73 -6.71
N VAL A 378 15.49 -13.33 -7.89
CA VAL A 378 16.46 -14.13 -8.68
C VAL A 378 17.75 -14.38 -7.89
N ARG A 379 18.25 -13.36 -7.18
CA ARG A 379 19.48 -13.47 -6.39
C ARG A 379 19.29 -14.34 -5.13
N LEU A 380 18.16 -14.16 -4.44
CA LEU A 380 17.90 -14.79 -3.13
C LEU A 380 17.33 -16.22 -3.28
N ARG A 381 16.63 -16.51 -4.38
CA ARG A 381 15.88 -17.75 -4.62
C ARG A 381 14.95 -18.12 -3.46
N ALA A 382 14.42 -17.13 -2.78
CA ALA A 382 13.58 -17.30 -1.61
C ALA A 382 12.54 -16.17 -1.55
N GLY A 383 11.39 -16.45 -0.95
CA GLY A 383 10.31 -15.47 -0.77
C GLY A 383 8.96 -16.14 -0.54
N ASP A 384 7.97 -15.33 -0.27
CA ASP A 384 6.56 -15.74 -0.12
C ASP A 384 5.78 -15.54 -1.45
N CYS A 385 4.45 -15.55 -1.38
CA CYS A 385 3.57 -15.36 -2.55
C CYS A 385 3.88 -14.08 -3.34
N LYS A 386 4.30 -13.00 -2.68
CA LYS A 386 4.66 -11.74 -3.33
C LYS A 386 5.88 -11.89 -4.22
N ALA A 387 6.91 -12.59 -3.75
CA ALA A 387 8.11 -12.88 -4.52
C ALA A 387 7.79 -13.75 -5.75
N HIS A 388 6.91 -14.76 -5.60
CA HIS A 388 6.43 -15.57 -6.72
C HIS A 388 5.69 -14.72 -7.76
N ALA A 389 4.80 -13.85 -7.32
CA ALA A 389 4.02 -13.00 -8.21
C ALA A 389 4.90 -11.97 -8.97
N VAL A 390 5.82 -11.28 -8.27
CA VAL A 390 6.70 -10.29 -8.89
C VAL A 390 7.66 -10.94 -9.90
N LEU A 391 8.25 -12.10 -9.56
CA LEU A 391 9.12 -12.82 -10.49
C LEU A 391 8.33 -13.34 -11.70
N LEU A 392 7.16 -13.95 -11.50
CA LEU A 392 6.32 -14.44 -12.58
C LEU A 392 5.89 -13.31 -13.53
N ALA A 393 5.47 -12.15 -12.99
CA ALA A 393 5.14 -10.98 -13.80
C ALA A 393 6.34 -10.47 -14.61
N ALA A 394 7.55 -10.47 -14.02
CA ALA A 394 8.77 -10.06 -14.72
C ALA A 394 9.14 -11.01 -15.86
N LEU A 395 9.03 -12.33 -15.65
CA LEU A 395 9.28 -13.33 -16.69
C LEU A 395 8.24 -13.24 -17.82
N ALA A 396 6.95 -13.06 -17.48
CA ALA A 396 5.88 -12.88 -18.46
C ALA A 396 6.12 -11.62 -19.34
N ARG A 397 6.40 -10.46 -18.72
CA ARG A 397 6.71 -9.24 -19.45
C ARG A 397 7.98 -9.34 -20.28
N ALA A 398 8.99 -10.10 -19.84
CA ALA A 398 10.20 -10.38 -20.63
C ALA A 398 9.90 -11.21 -21.88
N GLN A 399 8.81 -11.97 -21.89
CA GLN A 399 8.26 -12.70 -23.05
C GLN A 399 7.20 -11.87 -23.82
N HIS A 400 7.09 -10.57 -23.55
CA HIS A 400 6.12 -9.65 -24.15
C HIS A 400 4.65 -9.99 -23.83
N ILE A 401 4.39 -10.80 -22.80
CA ILE A 401 3.03 -11.09 -22.33
C ILE A 401 2.64 -10.01 -21.31
N PRO A 402 1.57 -9.24 -21.57
CA PRO A 402 1.09 -8.28 -20.58
C PRO A 402 0.73 -8.98 -19.27
N ALA A 403 1.24 -8.49 -18.16
CA ALA A 403 1.07 -9.11 -16.86
C ALA A 403 0.96 -8.07 -15.73
N ARG A 404 0.09 -8.34 -14.75
CA ARG A 404 -0.13 -7.54 -13.54
C ARG A 404 0.06 -8.40 -12.30
N VAL A 405 0.55 -7.81 -11.23
CA VAL A 405 0.51 -8.44 -9.90
C VAL A 405 -0.86 -8.16 -9.30
N VAL A 406 -1.57 -9.22 -8.93
CA VAL A 406 -2.84 -9.14 -8.21
C VAL A 406 -2.56 -9.35 -6.73
N THR A 407 -3.18 -8.51 -5.92
CA THR A 407 -3.19 -8.64 -4.46
C THR A 407 -4.61 -8.93 -4.00
N GLY A 408 -4.73 -9.86 -3.06
CA GLY A 408 -6.04 -10.29 -2.61
C GLY A 408 -5.96 -11.25 -1.43
N MET A 409 -6.90 -12.18 -1.40
CA MET A 409 -6.98 -13.23 -0.38
C MET A 409 -7.18 -14.58 -1.04
N VAL A 410 -6.69 -15.64 -0.38
CA VAL A 410 -6.95 -17.02 -0.77
C VAL A 410 -7.41 -17.84 0.43
N TYR A 411 -8.34 -18.76 0.19
CA TYR A 411 -8.83 -19.67 1.23
C TYR A 411 -7.76 -20.70 1.62
N ALA A 412 -7.66 -20.93 2.93
CA ALA A 412 -6.85 -21.97 3.52
C ALA A 412 -7.66 -22.76 4.57
N ASP A 413 -7.66 -24.10 4.46
CA ASP A 413 -8.29 -24.95 5.49
C ASP A 413 -7.61 -24.80 6.85
N ARG A 414 -6.28 -24.58 6.84
CA ARG A 414 -5.46 -24.33 8.03
C ARG A 414 -4.30 -23.40 7.66
N TYR A 415 -4.13 -22.33 8.43
CA TYR A 415 -3.00 -21.42 8.27
C TYR A 415 -2.70 -20.70 9.59
N GLY A 416 -1.42 -20.65 10.02
CA GLY A 416 -1.01 -19.92 11.22
C GLY A 416 -1.79 -20.28 12.50
N GLY A 417 -2.20 -21.56 12.66
CA GLY A 417 -3.01 -22.01 13.79
C GLY A 417 -4.53 -21.77 13.64
N SER A 418 -4.96 -20.98 12.66
CA SER A 418 -6.37 -20.75 12.31
C SER A 418 -6.89 -21.81 11.34
N ARG A 419 -8.22 -21.95 11.26
CA ARG A 419 -8.90 -22.90 10.38
C ARG A 419 -9.96 -22.18 9.57
N GLN A 420 -10.13 -22.62 8.30
CA GLN A 420 -11.15 -22.09 7.39
C GLN A 420 -11.10 -20.56 7.30
N VAL A 421 -9.95 -20.06 6.85
CA VAL A 421 -9.66 -18.63 6.78
C VAL A 421 -9.27 -18.22 5.37
N PHE A 422 -9.54 -16.98 5.02
CA PHE A 422 -8.93 -16.30 3.90
C PHE A 422 -7.69 -15.56 4.38
N VAL A 423 -6.57 -15.80 3.72
CA VAL A 423 -5.28 -15.18 4.07
C VAL A 423 -4.84 -14.22 2.96
N PRO A 424 -4.16 -13.11 3.30
CA PRO A 424 -3.58 -12.22 2.31
C PRO A 424 -2.67 -12.97 1.33
N HIS A 425 -2.84 -12.74 0.04
CA HIS A 425 -2.15 -13.47 -1.00
C HIS A 425 -1.84 -12.59 -2.21
N ALA A 426 -0.89 -13.03 -3.04
CA ALA A 426 -0.53 -12.36 -4.29
C ALA A 426 -0.29 -13.40 -5.39
N TRP A 427 -0.75 -13.08 -6.61
CA TRP A 427 -0.58 -13.89 -7.83
C TRP A 427 -0.47 -12.99 -9.06
N VAL A 428 -0.49 -13.54 -10.25
CA VAL A 428 -0.38 -12.79 -11.52
C VAL A 428 -1.64 -12.95 -12.34
N GLN A 429 -2.11 -11.86 -12.93
CA GLN A 429 -2.95 -11.90 -14.12
C GLN A 429 -2.13 -11.60 -15.36
N ALA A 430 -2.27 -12.44 -16.38
CA ALA A 430 -1.66 -12.25 -17.68
C ALA A 430 -2.71 -12.20 -18.79
N TRP A 431 -2.45 -11.40 -19.84
CA TRP A 431 -3.35 -11.28 -20.98
C TRP A 431 -3.10 -12.38 -21.97
N VAL A 432 -3.99 -13.38 -21.98
CA VAL A 432 -3.88 -14.58 -22.79
C VAL A 432 -5.21 -14.85 -23.48
N HIS A 433 -5.18 -15.19 -24.76
CA HIS A 433 -6.39 -15.44 -25.58
C HIS A 433 -7.42 -14.30 -25.53
N GLY A 434 -6.95 -13.03 -25.50
CA GLY A 434 -7.81 -11.86 -25.55
C GLY A 434 -8.53 -11.54 -24.23
N ARG A 435 -8.09 -12.08 -23.08
CA ARG A 435 -8.63 -11.82 -21.73
C ARG A 435 -7.55 -11.93 -20.66
N TRP A 436 -7.80 -11.34 -19.50
CA TRP A 436 -6.98 -11.53 -18.32
C TRP A 436 -7.25 -12.89 -17.67
N GLN A 437 -6.20 -13.68 -17.46
CA GLN A 437 -6.25 -14.96 -16.77
C GLN A 437 -5.26 -14.98 -15.61
N SER A 438 -5.66 -15.63 -14.52
CA SER A 438 -4.87 -15.72 -13.29
C SER A 438 -3.94 -16.92 -13.28
N PHE A 439 -2.70 -16.70 -12.83
CA PHE A 439 -1.65 -17.70 -12.67
C PHE A 439 -1.00 -17.51 -11.30
N ASP A 440 -1.08 -18.53 -10.47
CA ASP A 440 -0.47 -18.53 -9.14
C ASP A 440 0.71 -19.51 -9.08
N ALA A 441 1.92 -18.96 -8.97
CA ALA A 441 3.14 -19.76 -8.84
C ALA A 441 3.42 -20.18 -7.39
N ALA A 442 2.83 -19.53 -6.39
CA ALA A 442 3.04 -19.89 -4.99
C ALA A 442 2.23 -21.13 -4.58
N LEU A 443 1.01 -21.28 -5.10
CA LEU A 443 0.14 -22.44 -4.87
C LEU A 443 0.17 -23.43 -6.03
N GLY A 444 0.74 -23.08 -7.19
CA GLY A 444 0.81 -23.89 -8.38
C GLY A 444 -0.52 -23.98 -9.15
N HIS A 445 -1.58 -23.35 -8.69
CA HIS A 445 -2.88 -23.33 -9.34
C HIS A 445 -3.69 -22.10 -8.93
N PHE A 446 -4.62 -21.68 -9.78
CA PHE A 446 -5.66 -20.72 -9.47
C PHE A 446 -7.01 -21.45 -9.35
N ASP A 447 -7.85 -21.05 -8.40
CA ASP A 447 -9.21 -21.55 -8.24
C ASP A 447 -10.16 -20.41 -7.79
N SER A 448 -11.46 -20.70 -7.70
CA SER A 448 -12.46 -19.70 -7.34
C SER A 448 -12.42 -19.25 -5.87
N ALA A 449 -11.52 -19.79 -5.07
CA ALA A 449 -11.26 -19.33 -3.71
C ALA A 449 -10.17 -18.25 -3.62
N HIS A 450 -9.77 -17.66 -4.75
CA HIS A 450 -8.97 -16.44 -4.83
C HIS A 450 -9.89 -15.24 -4.99
N LEU A 451 -9.84 -14.31 -4.04
CA LEU A 451 -10.58 -13.04 -4.07
C LEU A 451 -9.63 -11.90 -4.42
N ALA A 452 -9.76 -11.34 -5.62
CA ALA A 452 -8.96 -10.21 -6.07
C ALA A 452 -9.44 -8.91 -5.43
N LEU A 453 -8.56 -8.23 -4.71
CA LEU A 453 -8.85 -6.96 -4.04
C LEU A 453 -8.23 -5.78 -4.78
N ASP A 454 -7.05 -5.99 -5.39
CA ASP A 454 -6.35 -4.99 -6.19
C ASP A 454 -5.49 -5.63 -7.28
N SER A 455 -5.14 -4.85 -8.29
CA SER A 455 -4.15 -5.22 -9.29
C SER A 455 -3.24 -4.03 -9.59
N GLY A 456 -1.96 -4.30 -9.77
CA GLY A 456 -0.98 -3.25 -9.95
C GLY A 456 0.31 -3.73 -10.61
N ASP A 457 1.31 -2.88 -10.53
CA ASP A 457 2.60 -3.01 -11.20
C ASP A 457 3.67 -3.77 -10.41
N GLY A 458 3.30 -4.36 -9.26
CA GLY A 458 4.23 -5.06 -8.37
C GLY A 458 4.83 -4.19 -7.27
N ASP A 459 4.45 -2.92 -7.18
CA ASP A 459 4.83 -2.07 -6.06
C ASP A 459 4.27 -2.62 -4.74
N PRO A 460 5.11 -2.86 -3.72
CA PRO A 460 4.68 -3.42 -2.44
C PRO A 460 3.60 -2.59 -1.72
N TRP A 461 3.50 -1.32 -2.00
CA TRP A 461 2.51 -0.44 -1.39
C TRP A 461 1.07 -0.79 -1.78
N HIS A 462 0.84 -1.42 -2.94
CA HIS A 462 -0.48 -1.96 -3.29
C HIS A 462 -0.95 -3.00 -2.26
N PHE A 463 -0.04 -3.85 -1.79
CA PHE A 463 -0.36 -4.86 -0.77
C PHE A 463 -0.56 -4.23 0.62
N VAL A 464 0.29 -3.27 0.97
CA VAL A 464 0.21 -2.58 2.26
C VAL A 464 -1.06 -1.74 2.37
N ASN A 465 -1.52 -1.13 1.27
CA ASN A 465 -2.77 -0.35 1.21
C ASN A 465 -4.03 -1.18 1.50
N LEU A 466 -3.98 -2.51 1.32
CA LEU A 466 -5.09 -3.40 1.62
C LEU A 466 -5.23 -3.76 3.11
N ALA A 467 -4.23 -3.44 3.93
CA ALA A 467 -4.23 -3.80 5.34
C ALA A 467 -5.46 -3.27 6.09
N ASN A 468 -5.94 -2.06 5.73
CA ASN A 468 -7.14 -1.49 6.35
C ASN A 468 -8.42 -2.25 5.99
N LEU A 469 -8.48 -2.74 4.75
CA LEU A 469 -9.64 -3.46 4.26
C LEU A 469 -9.83 -4.80 4.99
N PHE A 470 -8.75 -5.50 5.30
CA PHE A 470 -8.81 -6.80 5.98
C PHE A 470 -9.53 -6.73 7.34
N GLY A 471 -9.28 -5.68 8.13
CA GLY A 471 -9.94 -5.49 9.42
C GLY A 471 -11.39 -5.05 9.35
N GLN A 472 -11.84 -4.55 8.20
CA GLN A 472 -13.20 -4.03 8.00
C GLN A 472 -14.08 -4.98 7.19
N MET A 473 -13.50 -6.02 6.58
CA MET A 473 -14.18 -6.93 5.69
C MET A 473 -14.59 -8.22 6.40
N ARG A 474 -15.81 -8.67 6.17
CA ARG A 474 -16.34 -9.96 6.64
C ARG A 474 -17.00 -10.70 5.49
N ILE A 475 -16.67 -11.97 5.31
CA ILE A 475 -17.37 -12.86 4.38
C ILE A 475 -18.61 -13.39 5.10
N ALA A 476 -19.78 -12.85 4.75
CA ALA A 476 -21.06 -13.23 5.37
C ALA A 476 -21.60 -14.55 4.84
N HIS A 477 -21.31 -14.86 3.56
CA HIS A 477 -21.72 -16.09 2.90
C HIS A 477 -20.72 -16.49 1.82
N VAL A 478 -20.54 -17.79 1.61
CA VAL A 478 -19.88 -18.37 0.44
C VAL A 478 -20.59 -19.65 0.03
N GLY A 479 -20.78 -19.86 -1.27
CA GLY A 479 -21.43 -21.05 -1.81
C GLY A 479 -21.18 -21.19 -3.30
N ALA A 480 -21.69 -22.26 -3.93
CA ALA A 480 -21.58 -22.42 -5.37
C ALA A 480 -22.23 -21.23 -6.11
N ALA A 481 -21.55 -20.69 -7.10
CA ALA A 481 -22.16 -19.72 -8.00
C ALA A 481 -23.25 -20.42 -8.83
N PRO A 482 -24.38 -19.74 -9.12
CA PRO A 482 -25.38 -20.32 -10.05
C PRO A 482 -24.74 -20.54 -11.42
N GLU A 483 -25.03 -21.69 -12.03
CA GLU A 483 -24.66 -21.94 -13.42
C GLU A 483 -25.24 -20.82 -14.29
N GLN A 484 -24.40 -20.12 -15.04
CA GLN A 484 -24.87 -19.14 -16.02
C GLN A 484 -25.56 -19.92 -17.14
N ALA A 485 -26.84 -19.71 -17.30
CA ALA A 485 -27.57 -20.18 -18.49
C ALA A 485 -26.84 -19.62 -19.72
N ALA A 486 -26.29 -20.50 -20.54
CA ALA A 486 -25.70 -20.14 -21.81
C ALA A 486 -26.75 -19.35 -22.61
N THR A 487 -26.54 -18.05 -22.80
CA THR A 487 -27.37 -17.23 -23.68
C THR A 487 -27.07 -17.70 -25.09
N THR A 488 -27.79 -18.72 -25.55
CA THR A 488 -27.86 -19.07 -26.95
C THR A 488 -28.44 -17.87 -27.69
N MET A 489 -27.59 -17.13 -28.38
CA MET A 489 -28.06 -16.24 -29.43
C MET A 489 -28.71 -17.10 -30.49
N GLY A 490 -30.03 -17.26 -30.37
CA GLY A 490 -30.87 -17.83 -31.41
C GLY A 490 -30.83 -16.86 -32.59
N GLY A 491 -30.04 -17.22 -33.59
CA GLY A 491 -30.13 -16.59 -34.89
C GLY A 491 -31.51 -16.81 -35.48
N ALA A 492 -32.34 -15.77 -35.50
CA ALA A 492 -33.58 -15.77 -36.27
C ALA A 492 -33.18 -15.82 -37.75
N VAL A 493 -33.28 -17.00 -38.34
CA VAL A 493 -33.30 -17.13 -39.80
C VAL A 493 -34.60 -16.53 -40.30
N ALA A 494 -34.52 -15.35 -40.91
CA ALA A 494 -35.63 -14.77 -41.64
C ALA A 494 -35.79 -15.57 -42.96
N THR A 495 -36.81 -16.44 -43.04
CA THR A 495 -37.28 -16.95 -44.30
C THR A 495 -38.05 -15.83 -45.00
N ARG A 496 -37.55 -15.40 -46.15
CA ARG A 496 -38.32 -14.64 -47.15
C ARG A 496 -39.14 -15.61 -47.95
N ASP A 497 -40.46 -15.41 -47.98
CA ASP A 497 -41.32 -15.69 -49.09
C ASP A 497 -41.57 -14.41 -49.89
#